data_49c169b39b5124d9823a13dbee1d90c3
#
_entry.id   49c169b39b5124d9823a13dbee1d90c3
#
_cell.length_a   1.000
_cell.length_b   1.000
_cell.length_c   1.000
_cell.angle_alpha   90.00
_cell.angle_beta   90.00
_cell.angle_gamma   90.00
#
_symmetry.space_group_name_H-M   'P 1'
#
loop_
_entity.id
_entity.type
_entity.pdbx_description
1 polymer ?
#
loop_
_entity_poly.entity_id
_entity_poly.type
_entity_poly.pdbx_seq_one_letter_code
_entity_poly.pdbx_strand_id
1 'polypeptide(L)'
;MDMEKEKLFEQIKGGLIVSCQALETEPLYTKEGGVMPLMAKAAAMSGAVGIRANTVRDITQIKQVVDLPVIGIIKKDYPGTPMYITVTMKEVDELAACGVDILAVQGTGALRPDGSTSAQFIRAIKEKYPDQLVMADCDNFENAMLCAEAGADFVGTTMRGYTPETTGINDIDFDFIRKLSAELSLI
;
A
#
# COMPACT_ATOMS: atom_id res chain seq x y z
N MET A 1 -22.01 3.43 -1.04
CA MET A 1 -20.64 3.22 -1.59
C MET A 1 -20.69 3.58 -3.06
N ASP A 2 -19.67 4.21 -3.62
CA ASP A 2 -19.65 4.54 -5.03
C ASP A 2 -19.54 3.25 -5.86
N MET A 3 -20.31 3.14 -6.97
CA MET A 3 -20.31 1.95 -7.84
C MET A 3 -18.92 1.57 -8.38
N GLU A 4 -18.03 2.55 -8.55
CA GLU A 4 -16.66 2.27 -9.01
C GLU A 4 -15.82 1.60 -7.91
N LYS A 5 -15.97 2.03 -6.66
CA LYS A 5 -15.32 1.40 -5.51
C LYS A 5 -15.81 -0.04 -5.30
N GLU A 6 -17.11 -0.28 -5.42
CA GLU A 6 -17.68 -1.63 -5.31
C GLU A 6 -17.14 -2.58 -6.39
N LYS A 7 -17.03 -2.10 -7.63
CA LYS A 7 -16.43 -2.90 -8.72
C LYS A 7 -14.98 -3.25 -8.45
N LEU A 8 -14.18 -2.29 -7.93
CA LEU A 8 -12.78 -2.54 -7.59
C LEU A 8 -12.67 -3.59 -6.48
N PHE A 9 -13.48 -3.48 -5.42
CA PHE A 9 -13.49 -4.46 -4.35
C PHE A 9 -13.83 -5.87 -4.84
N GLU A 10 -14.89 -6.02 -5.62
CA GLU A 10 -15.25 -7.33 -6.20
C GLU A 10 -14.17 -7.86 -7.15
N GLN A 11 -13.48 -6.99 -7.88
CA GLN A 11 -12.39 -7.39 -8.78
C GLN A 11 -11.19 -7.98 -8.03
N ILE A 12 -10.79 -7.39 -6.90
CA ILE A 12 -9.59 -7.83 -6.15
C ILE A 12 -9.90 -8.92 -5.11
N LYS A 13 -11.16 -9.10 -4.76
CA LYS A 13 -11.61 -10.02 -3.70
C LYS A 13 -11.21 -11.46 -3.98
N GLY A 14 -10.48 -12.06 -3.05
CA GLY A 14 -10.03 -13.45 -3.14
C GLY A 14 -9.00 -13.72 -4.24
N GLY A 15 -8.54 -12.69 -4.95
CA GLY A 15 -7.54 -12.79 -5.99
C GLY A 15 -6.12 -12.51 -5.51
N LEU A 16 -5.15 -12.72 -6.39
CA LEU A 16 -3.74 -12.45 -6.14
C LEU A 16 -3.35 -11.06 -6.65
N ILE A 17 -2.85 -10.21 -5.75
CA ILE A 17 -2.19 -8.94 -6.09
C ILE A 17 -0.69 -9.18 -6.12
N VAL A 18 -0.05 -8.90 -7.26
CA VAL A 18 1.38 -9.15 -7.44
C VAL A 18 2.18 -7.87 -7.24
N SER A 19 3.22 -7.96 -6.39
CA SER A 19 4.15 -6.87 -6.14
C SER A 19 5.21 -6.80 -7.24
N CYS A 20 5.16 -5.73 -8.04
CA CYS A 20 6.12 -5.41 -9.10
C CYS A 20 6.96 -4.21 -8.66
N GLN A 21 8.03 -4.47 -7.92
CA GLN A 21 8.89 -3.44 -7.32
C GLN A 21 10.37 -3.86 -7.40
N ALA A 22 11.26 -2.90 -7.58
CA ALA A 22 12.68 -3.07 -7.39
C ALA A 22 13.28 -1.78 -6.83
N LEU A 23 14.07 -1.89 -5.76
CA LEU A 23 14.86 -0.79 -5.20
C LEU A 23 16.22 -0.70 -5.91
N GLU A 24 16.90 0.42 -5.78
CA GLU A 24 18.19 0.68 -6.47
C GLU A 24 19.26 -0.37 -6.23
N THR A 25 19.20 -1.07 -5.11
CA THR A 25 20.14 -2.14 -4.75
C THR A 25 19.71 -3.53 -5.23
N GLU A 26 18.53 -3.64 -5.84
CA GLU A 26 17.98 -4.94 -6.24
C GLU A 26 18.23 -5.26 -7.71
N PRO A 27 18.39 -6.56 -8.07
CA PRO A 27 18.84 -6.97 -9.41
C PRO A 27 17.93 -6.55 -10.57
N LEU A 28 16.63 -6.35 -10.32
CA LEU A 28 15.67 -5.97 -11.35
C LEU A 28 15.47 -4.45 -11.47
N TYR A 29 16.23 -3.68 -10.66
CA TYR A 29 16.19 -2.22 -10.78
C TYR A 29 16.88 -1.76 -12.05
N THR A 30 16.25 -0.83 -12.73
CA THR A 30 16.84 -0.08 -13.83
C THR A 30 16.51 1.40 -13.66
N LYS A 31 17.46 2.28 -13.93
CA LYS A 31 17.27 3.72 -13.76
C LYS A 31 16.14 4.27 -14.62
N GLU A 32 16.01 3.73 -15.83
CA GLU A 32 15.00 4.15 -16.82
C GLU A 32 13.66 3.43 -16.66
N GLY A 33 13.55 2.44 -15.75
CA GLY A 33 12.37 1.59 -15.63
C GLY A 33 12.32 0.49 -16.70
N GLY A 34 11.11 0.06 -17.07
CA GLY A 34 10.87 -0.91 -18.15
C GLY A 34 10.82 -2.37 -17.71
N VAL A 35 11.41 -2.74 -16.57
CA VAL A 35 11.35 -4.13 -16.08
C VAL A 35 10.03 -4.38 -15.32
N MET A 36 9.60 -3.46 -14.47
CA MET A 36 8.37 -3.62 -13.69
C MET A 36 7.11 -3.72 -14.56
N PRO A 37 6.96 -2.99 -15.68
CA PRO A 37 5.87 -3.22 -16.63
C PRO A 37 5.85 -4.63 -17.24
N LEU A 38 7.02 -5.24 -17.51
CA LEU A 38 7.09 -6.62 -18.02
C LEU A 38 6.64 -7.62 -16.94
N MET A 39 7.03 -7.43 -15.69
CA MET A 39 6.56 -8.24 -14.56
C MET A 39 5.05 -8.11 -14.38
N ALA A 40 4.51 -6.88 -14.42
CA ALA A 40 3.08 -6.63 -14.30
C ALA A 40 2.29 -7.31 -15.43
N LYS A 41 2.79 -7.24 -16.66
CA LYS A 41 2.19 -7.93 -17.81
C LYS A 41 2.19 -9.45 -17.64
N ALA A 42 3.30 -10.02 -17.20
CA ALA A 42 3.39 -11.46 -16.91
C ALA A 42 2.41 -11.87 -15.78
N ALA A 43 2.32 -11.07 -14.72
CA ALA A 43 1.36 -11.27 -13.63
C ALA A 43 -0.09 -11.24 -14.12
N ALA A 44 -0.47 -10.24 -14.93
CA ALA A 44 -1.79 -10.12 -15.51
C ALA A 44 -2.14 -11.34 -16.38
N MET A 45 -1.21 -11.78 -17.25
CA MET A 45 -1.38 -12.97 -18.09
C MET A 45 -1.52 -14.26 -17.27
N SER A 46 -1.02 -14.27 -16.04
CA SER A 46 -1.10 -15.40 -15.10
C SER A 46 -2.31 -15.34 -14.17
N GLY A 47 -3.20 -14.35 -14.35
CA GLY A 47 -4.45 -14.23 -13.57
C GLY A 47 -4.36 -13.37 -12.32
N ALA A 48 -3.34 -12.52 -12.17
CA ALA A 48 -3.34 -11.50 -11.12
C ALA A 48 -4.53 -10.55 -11.30
N VAL A 49 -5.13 -10.14 -10.19
CA VAL A 49 -6.29 -9.22 -10.17
C VAL A 49 -5.92 -7.78 -9.82
N GLY A 50 -4.68 -7.53 -9.45
CA GLY A 50 -4.13 -6.22 -9.14
C GLY A 50 -2.60 -6.25 -9.09
N ILE A 51 -2.01 -5.07 -9.14
CA ILE A 51 -0.55 -4.87 -9.06
C ILE A 51 -0.24 -3.94 -7.90
N ARG A 52 0.78 -4.26 -7.11
CA ARG A 52 1.36 -3.32 -6.15
C ARG A 52 2.69 -2.82 -6.70
N ALA A 53 2.86 -1.51 -6.81
CA ALA A 53 4.03 -0.91 -7.46
C ALA A 53 4.62 0.24 -6.65
N ASN A 54 5.92 0.44 -6.79
CA ASN A 54 6.69 1.51 -6.15
C ASN A 54 7.15 2.53 -7.19
N THR A 55 7.14 3.79 -6.83
CA THR A 55 7.54 4.97 -7.61
C THR A 55 6.56 5.38 -8.72
N VAL A 56 6.44 6.69 -8.92
CA VAL A 56 5.62 7.27 -10.01
C VAL A 56 6.05 6.75 -11.38
N ARG A 57 7.37 6.58 -11.61
CA ARG A 57 7.92 6.07 -12.85
C ARG A 57 7.35 4.69 -13.20
N ASP A 58 7.51 3.73 -12.29
CA ASP A 58 7.09 2.34 -12.54
C ASP A 58 5.58 2.20 -12.59
N ILE A 59 4.87 2.90 -11.69
CA ILE A 59 3.40 2.95 -11.69
C ILE A 59 2.86 3.45 -13.04
N THR A 60 3.40 4.58 -13.53
CA THR A 60 2.98 5.15 -14.82
C THR A 60 3.23 4.19 -15.97
N GLN A 61 4.40 3.53 -16.01
CA GLN A 61 4.73 2.56 -17.04
C GLN A 61 3.87 1.29 -16.96
N ILE A 62 3.57 0.81 -15.74
CA ILE A 62 2.69 -0.34 -15.51
C ILE A 62 1.28 -0.05 -16.02
N LYS A 63 0.71 1.10 -15.70
CA LYS A 63 -0.64 1.51 -16.16
C LYS A 63 -0.78 1.64 -17.68
N GLN A 64 0.32 1.75 -18.41
CA GLN A 64 0.33 1.74 -19.87
C GLN A 64 0.21 0.34 -20.50
N VAL A 65 0.48 -0.72 -19.73
CA VAL A 65 0.59 -2.08 -20.26
C VAL A 65 -0.38 -3.09 -19.65
N VAL A 66 -1.02 -2.76 -18.52
CA VAL A 66 -2.05 -3.59 -17.88
C VAL A 66 -3.25 -2.74 -17.49
N ASP A 67 -4.45 -3.33 -17.60
CA ASP A 67 -5.72 -2.75 -17.15
C ASP A 67 -6.16 -3.45 -15.85
N LEU A 68 -5.31 -3.34 -14.82
CA LEU A 68 -5.54 -3.88 -13.49
C LEU A 68 -5.44 -2.76 -12.46
N PRO A 69 -6.19 -2.85 -11.35
CA PRO A 69 -6.02 -1.94 -10.22
C PRO A 69 -4.58 -1.91 -9.73
N VAL A 70 -4.08 -0.69 -9.47
CA VAL A 70 -2.71 -0.48 -8.99
C VAL A 70 -2.73 0.06 -7.57
N ILE A 71 -2.12 -0.67 -6.64
CA ILE A 71 -1.76 -0.18 -5.31
C ILE A 71 -0.41 0.53 -5.43
N GLY A 72 -0.42 1.84 -5.27
CA GLY A 72 0.78 2.65 -5.38
C GLY A 72 1.43 2.96 -4.04
N ILE A 73 2.76 2.89 -4.00
CA ILE A 73 3.59 3.34 -2.89
C ILE A 73 4.78 4.16 -3.41
N ILE A 74 5.37 4.94 -2.51
CA ILE A 74 6.71 5.51 -2.70
C ILE A 74 7.54 5.16 -1.48
N LYS A 75 8.56 4.33 -1.66
CA LYS A 75 9.52 3.99 -0.62
C LYS A 75 10.63 5.02 -0.58
N LYS A 76 10.82 5.61 0.59
CA LYS A 76 11.86 6.62 0.82
C LYS A 76 12.19 6.71 2.30
N ASP A 77 13.47 6.69 2.62
CA ASP A 77 13.97 6.88 3.98
C ASP A 77 13.96 8.35 4.39
N TYR A 78 13.62 8.60 5.64
CA TYR A 78 13.60 9.91 6.25
C TYR A 78 14.41 9.93 7.55
N PRO A 79 15.25 10.96 7.78
CA PRO A 79 15.93 11.11 9.06
C PRO A 79 14.94 11.22 10.23
N GLY A 80 15.24 10.53 11.34
CA GLY A 80 14.48 10.64 12.59
C GLY A 80 13.22 9.78 12.68
N THR A 81 12.89 8.99 11.67
CA THR A 81 11.80 8.01 11.70
C THR A 81 12.21 6.71 11.01
N PRO A 82 11.74 5.55 11.48
CA PRO A 82 11.92 4.27 10.77
C PRO A 82 10.89 4.05 9.66
N MET A 83 10.00 5.01 9.42
CA MET A 83 9.00 4.90 8.36
C MET A 83 9.62 5.13 6.98
N TYR A 84 9.18 4.34 5.99
CA TYR A 84 9.69 4.42 4.62
C TYR A 84 8.64 4.19 3.51
N ILE A 85 7.38 3.86 3.83
CA ILE A 85 6.32 3.66 2.84
C ILE A 85 5.38 4.85 2.83
N THR A 86 5.44 5.66 1.79
CA THR A 86 4.55 6.84 1.55
C THR A 86 4.43 7.68 2.82
N VAL A 87 5.56 8.27 3.24
CA VAL A 87 5.73 8.79 4.59
C VAL A 87 5.16 10.21 4.75
N THR A 88 5.16 11.01 3.68
CA THR A 88 4.73 12.41 3.75
C THR A 88 3.62 12.71 2.74
N MET A 89 2.94 13.84 2.93
CA MET A 89 1.90 14.28 2.01
C MET A 89 2.44 14.54 0.59
N LYS A 90 3.74 14.79 0.44
CA LYS A 90 4.37 14.93 -0.87
C LYS A 90 4.25 13.65 -1.70
N GLU A 91 4.57 12.49 -1.11
CA GLU A 91 4.42 11.20 -1.79
C GLU A 91 2.94 10.88 -2.09
N VAL A 92 2.03 11.27 -1.19
CA VAL A 92 0.59 11.15 -1.41
C VAL A 92 0.16 11.95 -2.64
N ASP A 93 0.60 13.20 -2.76
CA ASP A 93 0.29 14.08 -3.89
C ASP A 93 0.82 13.51 -5.21
N GLU A 94 2.04 12.98 -5.19
CA GLU A 94 2.68 12.36 -6.35
C GLU A 94 1.91 11.09 -6.80
N LEU A 95 1.48 10.25 -5.86
CA LEU A 95 0.69 9.04 -6.14
C LEU A 95 -0.72 9.38 -6.65
N ALA A 96 -1.39 10.33 -6.02
CA ALA A 96 -2.71 10.78 -6.46
C ALA A 96 -2.64 11.37 -7.89
N ALA A 97 -1.60 12.16 -8.19
CA ALA A 97 -1.40 12.74 -9.51
C ALA A 97 -1.13 11.70 -10.61
N CYS A 98 -0.51 10.56 -10.29
CA CYS A 98 -0.33 9.48 -11.26
C CYS A 98 -1.55 8.52 -11.35
N GLY A 99 -2.61 8.80 -10.59
CA GLY A 99 -3.89 8.10 -10.69
C GLY A 99 -3.84 6.65 -10.22
N VAL A 100 -3.21 6.38 -9.06
CA VAL A 100 -3.28 5.05 -8.43
C VAL A 100 -4.70 4.77 -7.96
N ASP A 101 -5.13 3.52 -8.08
CA ASP A 101 -6.47 3.10 -7.66
C ASP A 101 -6.54 3.00 -6.13
N ILE A 102 -5.47 2.50 -5.51
CA ILE A 102 -5.31 2.42 -4.06
C ILE A 102 -3.96 3.04 -3.68
N LEU A 103 -3.97 3.98 -2.75
CA LEU A 103 -2.79 4.61 -2.19
C LEU A 103 -2.41 3.92 -0.89
N ALA A 104 -1.25 3.26 -0.83
CA ALA A 104 -0.82 2.59 0.38
C ALA A 104 0.18 3.42 1.19
N VAL A 105 -0.02 3.46 2.50
CA VAL A 105 0.81 4.19 3.47
C VAL A 105 1.24 3.29 4.61
N GLN A 106 2.38 3.55 5.22
CA GLN A 106 2.79 2.85 6.44
C GLN A 106 1.85 3.18 7.60
N GLY A 107 1.27 2.14 8.21
CA GLY A 107 0.28 2.19 9.28
C GLY A 107 0.82 1.62 10.60
N THR A 108 2.03 2.01 11.01
CA THR A 108 2.71 1.51 12.22
C THR A 108 2.69 2.57 13.34
N GLY A 109 3.13 2.19 14.54
CA GLY A 109 3.15 3.07 15.72
C GLY A 109 4.23 4.16 15.71
N ALA A 110 5.18 4.13 14.76
CA ALA A 110 6.19 5.18 14.64
C ALA A 110 5.57 6.52 14.21
N LEU A 111 6.19 7.62 14.61
CA LEU A 111 5.79 8.95 14.18
C LEU A 111 6.41 9.30 12.82
N ARG A 112 5.69 10.07 12.00
CA ARG A 112 6.17 10.65 10.76
C ARG A 112 7.13 11.82 11.02
N PRO A 113 7.88 12.31 10.03
CA PRO A 113 8.83 13.41 10.21
C PRO A 113 8.21 14.70 10.76
N ASP A 114 6.93 14.93 10.52
CA ASP A 114 6.16 16.07 11.04
C ASP A 114 5.58 15.84 12.45
N GLY A 115 5.85 14.69 13.06
CA GLY A 115 5.33 14.28 14.36
C GLY A 115 3.92 13.68 14.34
N SER A 116 3.27 13.55 13.18
CA SER A 116 1.94 12.97 13.09
C SER A 116 1.95 11.45 13.24
N THR A 117 0.86 10.91 13.78
CA THR A 117 0.59 9.47 13.81
C THR A 117 0.03 8.98 12.49
N SER A 118 0.06 7.66 12.26
CA SER A 118 -0.55 7.05 11.05
C SER A 118 -2.04 7.37 10.92
N ALA A 119 -2.79 7.35 12.02
CA ALA A 119 -4.20 7.71 12.02
C ALA A 119 -4.46 9.19 11.66
N GLN A 120 -3.65 10.11 12.18
CA GLN A 120 -3.75 11.54 11.81
C GLN A 120 -3.44 11.75 10.33
N PHE A 121 -2.44 11.06 9.82
CA PHE A 121 -2.05 11.15 8.42
C PHE A 121 -3.12 10.60 7.47
N ILE A 122 -3.73 9.45 7.80
CA ILE A 122 -4.84 8.89 7.01
C ILE A 122 -6.03 9.85 6.98
N ARG A 123 -6.41 10.46 8.12
CA ARG A 123 -7.47 11.49 8.14
C ARG A 123 -7.14 12.67 7.23
N ALA A 124 -5.90 13.17 7.26
CA ALA A 124 -5.46 14.26 6.40
C ALA A 124 -5.49 13.89 4.90
N ILE A 125 -5.16 12.63 4.56
CA ILE A 125 -5.31 12.14 3.19
C ILE A 125 -6.78 12.12 2.78
N LYS A 126 -7.67 11.57 3.61
CA LYS A 126 -9.11 11.48 3.31
C LYS A 126 -9.78 12.85 3.25
N GLU A 127 -9.30 13.83 4.02
CA GLU A 127 -9.76 15.21 3.92
C GLU A 127 -9.35 15.86 2.59
N LYS A 128 -8.10 15.65 2.15
CA LYS A 128 -7.57 16.24 0.92
C LYS A 128 -8.06 15.50 -0.34
N TYR A 129 -8.20 14.20 -0.25
CA TYR A 129 -8.56 13.29 -1.34
C TYR A 129 -9.70 12.35 -0.89
N PRO A 130 -10.95 12.84 -0.76
CA PRO A 130 -12.06 12.08 -0.16
C PRO A 130 -12.42 10.81 -0.93
N ASP A 131 -12.21 10.80 -2.24
CA ASP A 131 -12.52 9.65 -3.09
C ASP A 131 -11.36 8.66 -3.25
N GLN A 132 -10.14 9.03 -2.82
CA GLN A 132 -8.98 8.14 -2.91
C GLN A 132 -9.13 6.97 -1.94
N LEU A 133 -8.99 5.76 -2.45
CA LEU A 133 -8.87 4.57 -1.61
C LEU A 133 -7.51 4.52 -0.95
N VAL A 134 -7.50 4.27 0.37
CA VAL A 134 -6.30 4.24 1.19
C VAL A 134 -6.12 2.86 1.81
N MET A 135 -4.94 2.27 1.62
CA MET A 135 -4.50 1.05 2.30
C MET A 135 -3.48 1.39 3.38
N ALA A 136 -3.66 0.85 4.59
CA ALA A 136 -2.70 0.96 5.67
C ALA A 136 -1.87 -0.32 5.78
N ASP A 137 -0.54 -0.21 5.60
CA ASP A 137 0.41 -1.30 5.81
C ASP A 137 0.75 -1.40 7.31
N CYS A 138 0.11 -2.32 8.01
CA CYS A 138 0.17 -2.44 9.46
C CYS A 138 1.06 -3.61 9.92
N ASP A 139 1.55 -3.50 11.14
CA ASP A 139 2.40 -4.49 11.79
C ASP A 139 1.67 -5.28 12.89
N ASN A 140 0.69 -4.65 13.54
CA ASN A 140 -0.05 -5.24 14.66
C ASN A 140 -1.53 -4.84 14.63
N PHE A 141 -2.31 -5.49 15.49
CA PHE A 141 -3.76 -5.32 15.55
C PHE A 141 -4.19 -3.93 15.98
N GLU A 142 -3.52 -3.35 16.96
CA GLU A 142 -3.86 -2.03 17.50
C GLU A 142 -3.68 -0.94 16.44
N ASN A 143 -2.54 -0.94 15.76
CA ASN A 143 -2.26 -0.01 14.66
C ASN A 143 -3.25 -0.19 13.49
N ALA A 144 -3.62 -1.44 13.17
CA ALA A 144 -4.61 -1.73 12.13
C ALA A 144 -5.98 -1.14 12.46
N MET A 145 -6.45 -1.30 13.71
CA MET A 145 -7.72 -0.73 14.16
C MET A 145 -7.71 0.80 14.13
N LEU A 146 -6.64 1.43 14.63
CA LEU A 146 -6.48 2.89 14.60
C LEU A 146 -6.48 3.44 13.16
N CYS A 147 -5.87 2.73 12.22
CA CYS A 147 -5.86 3.13 10.82
C CYS A 147 -7.24 2.97 10.17
N ALA A 148 -7.96 1.88 10.46
CA ALA A 148 -9.32 1.65 9.99
C ALA A 148 -10.29 2.73 10.52
N GLU A 149 -10.25 3.02 11.82
CA GLU A 149 -11.04 4.10 12.44
C GLU A 149 -10.72 5.49 11.88
N ALA A 150 -9.49 5.67 11.38
CA ALA A 150 -9.07 6.90 10.72
C ALA A 150 -9.57 7.03 9.28
N GLY A 151 -10.17 5.97 8.70
CA GLY A 151 -10.75 5.96 7.37
C GLY A 151 -9.92 5.24 6.31
N ALA A 152 -8.99 4.36 6.71
CA ALA A 152 -8.37 3.45 5.74
C ALA A 152 -9.44 2.51 5.17
N ASP A 153 -9.45 2.35 3.85
CA ASP A 153 -10.37 1.46 3.13
C ASP A 153 -9.87 0.00 3.15
N PHE A 154 -8.56 -0.19 3.30
CA PHE A 154 -7.90 -1.50 3.40
C PHE A 154 -6.85 -1.51 4.51
N VAL A 155 -6.64 -2.69 5.09
CA VAL A 155 -5.54 -2.97 6.01
C VAL A 155 -4.73 -4.14 5.47
N GLY A 156 -3.41 -3.94 5.34
CA GLY A 156 -2.46 -4.99 4.99
C GLY A 156 -1.56 -5.35 6.16
N THR A 157 -1.18 -6.61 6.27
CA THR A 157 -0.25 -7.09 7.32
C THR A 157 1.22 -6.98 6.89
N THR A 158 1.49 -6.09 5.94
CA THR A 158 2.76 -5.93 5.22
C THR A 158 3.95 -5.61 6.13
N MET A 159 3.70 -4.88 7.22
CA MET A 159 4.74 -4.44 8.14
C MET A 159 4.98 -5.42 9.31
N ARG A 160 4.24 -6.53 9.39
CA ARG A 160 4.44 -7.53 10.43
C ARG A 160 5.80 -8.21 10.28
N GLY A 161 6.59 -8.21 11.34
CA GLY A 161 7.98 -8.67 11.36
C GLY A 161 9.02 -7.60 11.02
N TYR A 162 8.60 -6.43 10.52
CA TYR A 162 9.49 -5.35 10.07
C TYR A 162 9.57 -4.14 11.02
N THR A 163 8.89 -4.20 12.16
CA THR A 163 8.94 -3.16 13.20
C THR A 163 9.59 -3.70 14.47
N PRO A 164 10.13 -2.84 15.36
CA PRO A 164 10.69 -3.28 16.63
C PRO A 164 9.71 -4.13 17.46
N GLU A 165 8.42 -3.78 17.42
CA GLU A 165 7.35 -4.44 18.16
C GLU A 165 7.02 -5.84 17.65
N THR A 166 7.36 -6.13 16.39
CA THR A 166 7.04 -7.40 15.73
C THR A 166 8.27 -8.15 15.23
N THR A 167 9.47 -7.66 15.56
CA THR A 167 10.74 -8.30 15.21
C THR A 167 10.77 -9.78 15.66
N GLY A 168 11.24 -10.66 14.78
CA GLY A 168 11.33 -12.08 15.02
C GLY A 168 10.13 -12.90 14.56
N ILE A 169 9.06 -12.25 14.08
CA ILE A 169 7.95 -12.91 13.41
C ILE A 169 8.35 -13.08 11.94
N ASN A 170 8.73 -14.28 11.54
CA ASN A 170 9.24 -14.58 10.20
C ASN A 170 8.23 -15.33 9.32
N ASP A 171 7.17 -15.86 9.92
CA ASP A 171 6.14 -16.63 9.24
C ASP A 171 4.85 -15.82 9.08
N ILE A 172 3.98 -16.29 8.18
CA ILE A 172 2.64 -15.71 8.00
C ILE A 172 1.83 -15.95 9.27
N ASP A 173 1.39 -14.87 9.92
CA ASP A 173 0.56 -14.92 11.11
C ASP A 173 -0.93 -15.03 10.75
N PHE A 174 -1.38 -16.26 10.50
CA PHE A 174 -2.77 -16.54 10.14
C PHE A 174 -3.78 -16.17 11.25
N ASP A 175 -3.37 -16.22 12.52
CA ASP A 175 -4.26 -15.86 13.63
C ASP A 175 -4.44 -14.34 13.68
N PHE A 176 -3.40 -13.59 13.40
CA PHE A 176 -3.49 -12.14 13.21
C PHE A 176 -4.43 -11.77 12.06
N ILE A 177 -4.28 -12.43 10.89
CA ILE A 177 -5.15 -12.19 9.74
C ILE A 177 -6.61 -12.54 10.06
N ARG A 178 -6.90 -13.68 10.71
CA ARG A 178 -8.25 -14.07 11.11
C ARG A 178 -8.87 -13.06 12.08
N LYS A 179 -8.09 -12.60 13.06
CA LYS A 179 -8.54 -11.59 14.03
C LYS A 179 -8.90 -10.28 13.34
N LEU A 180 -8.05 -9.80 12.44
CA LEU A 180 -8.33 -8.59 11.65
C LEU A 180 -9.61 -8.76 10.82
N SER A 181 -9.74 -9.88 10.11
CA SER A 181 -10.92 -10.15 9.28
C SER A 181 -12.23 -10.25 10.06
N ALA A 182 -12.17 -10.70 11.33
CA ALA A 182 -13.34 -10.77 12.18
C ALA A 182 -13.80 -9.41 12.74
N GLU A 183 -12.87 -8.52 13.03
CA GLU A 183 -13.15 -7.23 13.66
C GLU A 183 -13.31 -6.07 12.65
N LEU A 184 -12.63 -6.17 11.52
CA LEU A 184 -12.72 -5.16 10.47
C LEU A 184 -13.80 -5.56 9.47
N SER A 185 -14.87 -4.77 9.38
CA SER A 185 -15.84 -4.85 8.28
C SER A 185 -15.25 -4.30 6.97
N LEU A 186 -13.93 -4.28 6.87
CA LEU A 186 -13.16 -3.89 5.71
C LEU A 186 -12.90 -5.12 4.83
N ILE A 187 -12.86 -4.90 3.56
CA ILE A 187 -12.61 -5.95 2.56
C ILE A 187 -11.13 -6.25 2.46
#